data_3f76b940c8c17c304a5bb549398fee29
#
_entry.id   3f76b940c8c17c304a5bb549398fee29
#
_cell.length_a   1.000
_cell.length_b   1.000
_cell.length_c   1.000
_cell.angle_alpha   90.00
_cell.angle_beta   90.00
_cell.angle_gamma   90.00
#
_symmetry.space_group_name_H-M   'P 1'
#
loop_
_entity.id
_entity.type
_entity.pdbx_description
1 polymer ?
#
loop_
_entity_poly.entity_id
_entity_poly.type
_entity_poly.pdbx_seq_one_letter_code
_entity_poly.pdbx_strand_id
1 'polypeptide(L)'
;MHEEDRRMYELEYPAPVIRDDSGDGQGPTMIVAMHGYADAGQAIEASADHLKAALEGRQLASFNSDELIDYRSRRPAITIDKDRALEIESMDLGIKVLRDNSGKTFLLLSGPEPDMRWEAFTTAVVKLVEKFNIEDTIMLYAA
;
A
#
# COMPACT_ATOMS: atom_id res chain seq x y z
N MET A 1 -7.61 14.49 15.21
CA MET A 1 -6.60 14.21 14.18
C MET A 1 -5.79 15.46 13.92
N HIS A 2 -4.48 15.36 14.04
CA HIS A 2 -3.59 16.48 13.77
C HIS A 2 -3.55 16.82 12.28
N GLU A 3 -3.32 18.09 11.97
CA GLU A 3 -3.26 18.56 10.58
C GLU A 3 -2.16 17.86 9.78
N GLU A 4 -1.03 17.52 10.41
CA GLU A 4 0.05 16.75 9.78
C GLU A 4 -0.40 15.35 9.35
N ASP A 5 -1.26 14.70 10.14
CA ASP A 5 -1.79 13.39 9.81
C ASP A 5 -2.67 13.42 8.57
N ARG A 6 -3.42 14.51 8.38
CA ARG A 6 -4.28 14.68 7.21
C ARG A 6 -3.50 14.86 5.92
N ARG A 7 -2.27 15.37 6.00
CA ARG A 7 -1.41 15.57 4.84
C ARG A 7 -0.69 14.29 4.41
N MET A 8 -0.51 13.37 5.35
CA MET A 8 0.23 12.15 5.10
C MET A 8 -0.59 11.12 4.34
N TYR A 9 -1.88 10.99 4.67
CA TYR A 9 -2.75 10.02 4.03
C TYR A 9 -4.20 10.47 4.03
N GLU A 10 -4.99 9.86 3.12
CA GLU A 10 -6.44 10.00 3.07
C GLU A 10 -7.07 8.63 3.24
N LEU A 11 -8.15 8.56 4.01
CA LEU A 11 -8.96 7.36 4.14
C LEU A 11 -10.13 7.42 3.16
N GLU A 12 -10.46 6.26 2.57
CA GLU A 12 -11.62 6.17 1.70
C GLU A 12 -12.92 6.25 2.49
N TYR A 13 -13.91 6.90 1.88
CA TYR A 13 -15.25 6.99 2.46
C TYR A 13 -16.30 6.68 1.39
N PRO A 14 -17.22 5.74 1.64
CA PRO A 14 -17.29 4.90 2.84
C PRO A 14 -16.12 3.91 2.90
N ALA A 15 -15.66 3.63 4.11
CA ALA A 15 -14.55 2.70 4.30
C ALA A 15 -14.96 1.28 3.91
N PRO A 16 -14.08 0.51 3.24
CA PRO A 16 -14.36 -0.89 2.96
C PRO A 16 -14.47 -1.69 4.25
N VAL A 17 -15.28 -2.74 4.23
CA VAL A 17 -15.51 -3.60 5.40
C VAL A 17 -14.33 -4.55 5.53
N ILE A 18 -13.74 -4.59 6.74
CA ILE A 18 -12.71 -5.55 7.11
C ILE A 18 -13.42 -6.62 7.94
N ARG A 19 -13.52 -7.83 7.37
CA ARG A 19 -14.18 -8.95 8.03
C ARG A 19 -13.19 -9.85 8.73
N ASP A 20 -13.46 -10.12 9.99
CA ASP A 20 -12.79 -11.17 10.72
C ASP A 20 -13.78 -12.33 10.89
N ASP A 21 -13.68 -13.30 9.99
CA ASP A 21 -14.54 -14.47 9.98
C ASP A 21 -13.94 -15.63 10.82
N SER A 22 -12.79 -15.41 11.45
CA SER A 22 -12.15 -16.45 12.27
C SER A 22 -12.89 -16.75 13.55
N GLY A 23 -13.74 -15.83 14.02
CA GLY A 23 -14.55 -16.01 15.21
C GLY A 23 -13.76 -15.98 16.53
N ASP A 24 -12.46 -15.75 16.48
CA ASP A 24 -11.59 -15.71 17.67
C ASP A 24 -11.31 -14.29 18.18
N GLY A 25 -11.86 -13.29 17.50
CA GLY A 25 -11.69 -11.89 17.88
C GLY A 25 -10.33 -11.30 17.49
N GLN A 26 -9.55 -12.01 16.69
CA GLN A 26 -8.28 -11.48 16.21
C GLN A 26 -8.51 -10.48 15.05
N GLY A 27 -7.69 -9.44 15.04
CA GLY A 27 -7.73 -8.45 13.97
C GLY A 27 -7.15 -8.98 12.68
N PRO A 28 -7.24 -8.18 11.59
CA PRO A 28 -6.73 -8.58 10.29
C PRO A 28 -5.21 -8.61 10.26
N THR A 29 -4.67 -9.34 9.28
CA THR A 29 -3.25 -9.33 8.96
C THR A 29 -2.99 -8.27 7.87
N MET A 30 -1.88 -7.57 7.97
CA MET A 30 -1.41 -6.67 6.92
C MET A 30 -0.13 -7.21 6.30
N ILE A 31 -0.12 -7.31 4.98
CA ILE A 31 1.08 -7.62 4.21
C ILE A 31 1.67 -6.31 3.73
N VAL A 32 2.96 -6.11 3.98
CA VAL A 32 3.70 -4.93 3.52
C VAL A 32 4.58 -5.34 2.34
N ALA A 33 4.28 -4.77 1.17
CA ALA A 33 4.97 -5.09 -0.07
C ALA A 33 5.35 -3.79 -0.79
N MET A 34 6.25 -3.04 -0.18
CA MET A 34 6.80 -1.82 -0.76
C MET A 34 8.03 -2.15 -1.58
N HIS A 35 8.09 -1.62 -2.81
CA HIS A 35 9.22 -1.86 -3.68
C HIS A 35 10.17 -0.66 -3.70
N GLY A 36 11.44 -0.94 -3.93
CA GLY A 36 12.48 0.07 -3.95
C GLY A 36 13.83 -0.56 -4.21
N TYR A 37 14.84 -0.06 -3.54
CA TYR A 37 16.22 -0.49 -3.74
C TYR A 37 16.47 -1.96 -3.44
N ALA A 38 15.77 -2.51 -2.46
CA ALA A 38 15.96 -3.87 -1.99
C ALA A 38 15.02 -4.89 -2.65
N ASP A 39 14.38 -4.54 -3.78
CA ASP A 39 13.48 -5.46 -4.49
C ASP A 39 14.23 -6.17 -5.61
N ALA A 40 14.96 -7.22 -5.27
CA ALA A 40 15.72 -8.03 -6.24
C ALA A 40 14.78 -8.67 -7.26
N GLY A 41 15.05 -8.40 -8.55
CA GLY A 41 14.22 -8.92 -9.65
C GLY A 41 12.80 -8.42 -9.65
N GLN A 42 12.51 -7.35 -8.92
CA GLN A 42 11.17 -6.79 -8.79
C GLN A 42 10.15 -7.78 -8.22
N ALA A 43 10.61 -8.70 -7.38
CA ALA A 43 9.76 -9.75 -6.83
C ALA A 43 8.66 -9.21 -5.92
N ILE A 44 8.95 -8.19 -5.13
CA ILE A 44 7.96 -7.58 -4.23
C ILE A 44 6.87 -6.89 -5.03
N GLU A 45 7.26 -6.08 -6.01
CA GLU A 45 6.31 -5.39 -6.90
C GLU A 45 5.44 -6.38 -7.66
N ALA A 46 6.06 -7.43 -8.22
CA ALA A 46 5.34 -8.49 -8.94
C ALA A 46 4.37 -9.24 -8.03
N SER A 47 4.76 -9.52 -6.79
CA SER A 47 3.89 -10.19 -5.82
C SER A 47 2.69 -9.34 -5.46
N ALA A 48 2.90 -8.04 -5.21
CA ALA A 48 1.80 -7.12 -4.91
C ALA A 48 0.84 -7.00 -6.10
N ASP A 49 1.37 -6.86 -7.31
CA ASP A 49 0.55 -6.76 -8.53
C ASP A 49 -0.27 -8.02 -8.76
N HIS A 50 0.33 -9.19 -8.51
CA HIS A 50 -0.35 -10.47 -8.62
C HIS A 50 -1.53 -10.56 -7.64
N LEU A 51 -1.32 -10.19 -6.38
CA LEU A 51 -2.38 -10.22 -5.37
C LEU A 51 -3.52 -9.27 -5.75
N LYS A 52 -3.19 -8.06 -6.19
CA LYS A 52 -4.20 -7.07 -6.59
C LYS A 52 -4.99 -7.51 -7.83
N ALA A 53 -4.35 -8.22 -8.74
CA ALA A 53 -5.02 -8.72 -9.96
C ALA A 53 -5.85 -9.97 -9.69
N ALA A 54 -5.39 -10.85 -8.79
CA ALA A 54 -6.03 -12.14 -8.52
C ALA A 54 -7.19 -12.07 -7.53
N LEU A 55 -7.16 -11.08 -6.62
CA LEU A 55 -8.13 -10.98 -5.54
C LEU A 55 -8.95 -9.71 -5.64
N GLU A 56 -10.20 -9.80 -5.18
CA GLU A 56 -11.08 -8.65 -5.07
C GLU A 56 -10.53 -7.70 -4.01
N GLY A 57 -10.40 -6.41 -4.33
CA GLY A 57 -9.84 -5.43 -3.42
C GLY A 57 -10.48 -4.06 -3.53
N ARG A 58 -10.43 -3.33 -2.42
CA ARG A 58 -10.88 -1.94 -2.34
C ARG A 58 -9.84 -1.10 -1.62
N GLN A 59 -9.67 0.13 -2.08
CA GLN A 59 -8.75 1.08 -1.45
C GLN A 59 -9.26 1.43 -0.04
N LEU A 60 -8.37 1.36 0.94
CA LEU A 60 -8.65 1.76 2.33
C LEU A 60 -8.01 3.10 2.64
N ALA A 61 -6.75 3.27 2.28
CA ALA A 61 -5.99 4.50 2.54
C ALA A 61 -5.03 4.76 1.39
N SER A 62 -4.84 6.04 1.07
CA SER A 62 -3.85 6.49 0.08
C SER A 62 -2.87 7.44 0.75
N PHE A 63 -1.58 7.18 0.63
CA PHE A 63 -0.55 8.08 1.15
C PHE A 63 -0.25 9.19 0.16
N ASN A 64 0.19 10.32 0.68
CA ASN A 64 0.52 11.49 -0.13
C ASN A 64 1.90 11.32 -0.77
N SER A 65 1.91 10.88 -2.03
CA SER A 65 3.14 10.63 -2.78
C SER A 65 3.99 11.89 -2.97
N ASP A 66 3.37 13.07 -3.07
CA ASP A 66 4.11 14.33 -3.21
C ASP A 66 4.97 14.64 -1.99
N GLU A 67 4.55 14.17 -0.81
CA GLU A 67 5.29 14.35 0.43
C GLU A 67 6.37 13.28 0.64
N LEU A 68 6.26 12.13 -0.01
CA LEU A 68 7.08 10.96 0.28
C LEU A 68 8.05 10.60 -0.83
N ILE A 69 7.71 10.88 -2.08
CA ILE A 69 8.51 10.49 -3.24
C ILE A 69 9.30 11.67 -3.77
N ASP A 70 10.59 11.46 -4.00
CA ASP A 70 11.45 12.46 -4.63
C ASP A 70 11.45 12.22 -6.15
N TYR A 71 10.63 12.97 -6.86
CA TYR A 71 10.51 12.85 -8.31
C TYR A 71 11.75 13.33 -9.07
N ARG A 72 12.71 13.96 -8.40
CA ARG A 72 14.00 14.34 -9.00
C ARG A 72 14.91 13.13 -9.16
N SER A 73 14.92 12.25 -8.15
CA SER A 73 15.72 11.02 -8.17
C SER A 73 14.96 9.82 -8.69
N ARG A 74 13.62 9.88 -8.69
CA ARG A 74 12.77 8.77 -9.13
C ARG A 74 11.68 9.31 -10.05
N ARG A 75 11.86 9.08 -11.36
CA ARG A 75 10.89 9.50 -12.36
C ARG A 75 10.00 8.34 -12.76
N PRO A 76 8.67 8.55 -12.89
CA PRO A 76 7.78 7.53 -13.41
C PRO A 76 8.15 7.11 -14.82
N ALA A 77 8.10 5.81 -15.12
CA ALA A 77 8.27 5.30 -16.45
C ALA A 77 7.05 5.66 -17.31
N ILE A 78 7.30 6.02 -18.56
CA ILE A 78 6.26 6.36 -19.53
C ILE A 78 6.34 5.37 -20.67
N THR A 79 5.22 4.70 -20.98
CA THR A 79 5.12 3.85 -22.14
C THR A 79 4.70 4.70 -23.35
N ILE A 80 5.52 4.67 -24.41
CA ILE A 80 5.29 5.46 -25.60
C ILE A 80 5.05 4.52 -26.79
N ASP A 81 3.99 4.78 -27.56
CA ASP A 81 3.70 4.09 -28.81
C ASP A 81 3.37 5.13 -29.87
N LYS A 82 4.11 5.11 -31.01
CA LYS A 82 3.90 6.03 -32.13
C LYS A 82 3.84 7.50 -31.70
N ASP A 83 4.79 7.90 -30.87
CA ASP A 83 4.93 9.26 -30.32
C ASP A 83 3.79 9.68 -29.36
N ARG A 84 3.00 8.72 -28.88
CA ARG A 84 1.97 8.97 -27.86
C ARG A 84 2.34 8.31 -26.54
N ALA A 85 2.20 9.06 -25.46
CA ALA A 85 2.31 8.47 -24.12
C ALA A 85 1.06 7.62 -23.86
N LEU A 86 1.24 6.30 -23.69
CA LEU A 86 0.15 5.37 -23.42
C LEU A 86 -0.10 5.22 -21.94
N GLU A 87 0.95 5.15 -21.15
CA GLU A 87 0.87 4.84 -19.74
C GLU A 87 2.01 5.50 -18.98
N ILE A 88 1.69 6.03 -17.80
CA ILE A 88 2.67 6.53 -16.84
C ILE A 88 2.68 5.57 -15.66
N GLU A 89 3.88 5.11 -15.25
CA GLU A 89 4.03 4.25 -14.08
C GLU A 89 3.37 4.88 -12.86
N SER A 90 2.53 4.09 -12.17
CA SER A 90 1.90 4.54 -10.95
C SER A 90 2.91 4.60 -9.79
N MET A 91 2.92 5.74 -9.10
CA MET A 91 3.71 5.94 -7.90
C MET A 91 2.81 5.93 -6.65
N ASP A 92 1.66 5.27 -6.74
CA ASP A 92 0.69 5.21 -5.66
C ASP A 92 1.17 4.30 -4.54
N LEU A 93 1.19 4.84 -3.34
CA LEU A 93 1.49 4.12 -2.12
C LEU A 93 0.23 4.14 -1.25
N GLY A 94 -0.27 2.97 -0.90
CA GLY A 94 -1.51 2.90 -0.15
C GLY A 94 -1.81 1.52 0.41
N ILE A 95 -2.91 1.46 1.14
CA ILE A 95 -3.40 0.22 1.75
C ILE A 95 -4.72 -0.16 1.09
N LYS A 96 -4.80 -1.41 0.64
CA LYS A 96 -6.03 -2.02 0.12
C LYS A 96 -6.52 -3.11 1.05
N VAL A 97 -7.84 -3.26 1.12
CA VAL A 97 -8.47 -4.44 1.73
C VAL A 97 -8.67 -5.45 0.61
N LEU A 98 -8.07 -6.62 0.74
CA LEU A 98 -8.21 -7.72 -0.21
C LEU A 98 -9.00 -8.84 0.43
N ARG A 99 -9.72 -9.61 -0.38
CA ARG A 99 -10.49 -10.77 0.07
C ARG A 99 -9.89 -12.02 -0.56
N ASP A 100 -9.55 -13.02 0.27
CA ASP A 100 -9.08 -14.29 -0.23
C ASP A 100 -10.23 -15.18 -0.73
N ASN A 101 -9.89 -16.34 -1.27
CA ASN A 101 -10.88 -17.26 -1.84
C ASN A 101 -11.84 -17.84 -0.79
N SER A 102 -11.49 -17.79 0.48
CA SER A 102 -12.38 -18.25 1.56
C SER A 102 -13.27 -17.13 2.12
N GLY A 103 -13.14 -15.92 1.60
CA GLY A 103 -13.91 -14.77 2.03
C GLY A 103 -13.27 -13.96 3.17
N LYS A 104 -12.11 -14.40 3.68
CA LYS A 104 -11.39 -13.69 4.72
C LYS A 104 -10.68 -12.47 4.13
N THR A 105 -10.74 -11.36 4.83
CA THR A 105 -10.07 -10.13 4.39
C THR A 105 -8.72 -9.95 5.05
N PHE A 106 -7.80 -9.33 4.31
CA PHE A 106 -6.51 -8.90 4.82
C PHE A 106 -6.14 -7.58 4.17
N LEU A 107 -5.13 -6.91 4.69
CA LEU A 107 -4.70 -5.62 4.21
C LEU A 107 -3.40 -5.76 3.44
N LEU A 108 -3.25 -4.97 2.37
CA LEU A 108 -2.02 -4.92 1.58
C LEU A 108 -1.54 -3.46 1.50
N LEU A 109 -0.40 -3.20 2.13
CA LEU A 109 0.32 -1.92 1.97
C LEU A 109 1.31 -2.11 0.83
N SER A 110 1.09 -1.44 -0.29
CA SER A 110 1.90 -1.60 -1.49
C SER A 110 2.17 -0.27 -2.17
N GLY A 111 3.21 -0.25 -2.97
CA GLY A 111 3.66 0.90 -3.72
C GLY A 111 5.16 1.12 -3.54
N PRO A 112 5.68 2.23 -4.08
CA PRO A 112 7.09 2.56 -3.90
C PRO A 112 7.40 2.90 -2.45
N GLU A 113 8.56 2.48 -1.94
CA GLU A 113 8.98 2.90 -0.61
C GLU A 113 9.26 4.41 -0.61
N PRO A 114 8.97 5.10 0.52
CA PRO A 114 9.23 6.53 0.61
C PRO A 114 10.70 6.87 0.45
N ASP A 115 11.00 7.97 -0.25
CA ASP A 115 12.35 8.52 -0.37
C ASP A 115 12.68 9.47 0.78
N MET A 116 11.65 10.03 1.40
CA MET A 116 11.80 11.05 2.46
C MET A 116 10.64 10.98 3.44
N ARG A 117 10.76 11.68 4.57
CA ARG A 117 9.77 11.75 5.64
C ARG A 117 9.43 10.38 6.24
N TRP A 118 10.43 9.53 6.38
CA TRP A 118 10.26 8.18 6.90
C TRP A 118 9.63 8.14 8.30
N GLU A 119 10.03 9.06 9.19
CA GLU A 119 9.46 9.09 10.54
C GLU A 119 7.96 9.40 10.52
N ALA A 120 7.56 10.40 9.72
CA ALA A 120 6.15 10.75 9.57
C ALA A 120 5.35 9.62 8.93
N PHE A 121 5.92 8.96 7.92
CA PHE A 121 5.31 7.80 7.29
C PHE A 121 5.13 6.65 8.28
N THR A 122 6.18 6.31 9.03
CA THR A 122 6.12 5.23 10.02
C THR A 122 5.09 5.53 11.10
N THR A 123 5.05 6.77 11.60
CA THR A 123 4.05 7.19 12.59
C THR A 123 2.63 7.03 12.04
N ALA A 124 2.41 7.41 10.79
CA ALA A 124 1.11 7.27 10.15
C ALA A 124 0.70 5.79 10.02
N VAL A 125 1.63 4.92 9.62
CA VAL A 125 1.37 3.48 9.51
C VAL A 125 1.02 2.89 10.88
N VAL A 126 1.75 3.25 11.93
CA VAL A 126 1.46 2.77 13.29
C VAL A 126 0.07 3.20 13.74
N LYS A 127 -0.33 4.44 13.46
CA LYS A 127 -1.68 4.92 13.78
C LYS A 127 -2.76 4.14 13.03
N LEU A 128 -2.51 3.78 11.76
CA LEU A 128 -3.44 2.98 10.98
C LEU A 128 -3.53 1.55 11.50
N VAL A 129 -2.40 0.98 11.91
CA VAL A 129 -2.36 -0.35 12.56
C VAL A 129 -3.24 -0.37 13.80
N GLU A 130 -3.14 0.66 14.63
CA GLU A 130 -3.97 0.79 15.84
C GLU A 130 -5.44 1.02 15.48
N LYS A 131 -5.70 1.91 14.53
CA LYS A 131 -7.07 2.27 14.14
C LYS A 131 -7.85 1.09 13.60
N PHE A 132 -7.24 0.25 12.78
CA PHE A 132 -7.89 -0.90 12.17
C PHE A 132 -7.65 -2.20 12.93
N ASN A 133 -7.05 -2.11 14.10
CA ASN A 133 -6.81 -3.25 14.98
C ASN A 133 -6.06 -4.38 14.27
N ILE A 134 -5.04 -4.02 13.48
CA ILE A 134 -4.22 -4.98 12.76
C ILE A 134 -3.42 -5.81 13.74
N GLU A 135 -3.59 -7.13 13.69
CA GLU A 135 -3.01 -8.07 14.66
C GLU A 135 -1.58 -8.44 14.26
N ASP A 136 -1.37 -8.77 13.00
CA ASP A 136 -0.08 -9.20 12.48
C ASP A 136 0.32 -8.38 11.27
N THR A 137 1.61 -8.10 11.15
CA THR A 137 2.18 -7.44 9.98
C THR A 137 3.28 -8.32 9.41
N ILE A 138 3.16 -8.65 8.12
CA ILE A 138 4.12 -9.48 7.40
C ILE A 138 4.80 -8.60 6.37
N MET A 139 6.12 -8.46 6.46
CA MET A 139 6.89 -7.66 5.50
C MET A 139 7.55 -8.56 4.48
N LEU A 140 7.28 -8.31 3.21
CA LEU A 140 7.96 -9.02 2.12
C LEU A 140 9.32 -8.35 1.85
N TYR A 141 10.33 -9.17 1.66
CA TYR A 141 11.69 -8.72 1.42
C TYR A 141 12.32 -9.60 0.33
N ALA A 142 13.01 -8.95 -0.60
CA ALA A 142 13.77 -9.63 -1.65
C ALA A 142 15.15 -8.97 -1.78
N ALA A 143 16.18 -9.73 -1.55
CA ALA A 143 17.57 -9.27 -1.63
C ALA A 143 18.24 -9.77 -2.91
#